data_78f92aa4036a60370e51a30788fb6929
#
_entry.id   78f92aa4036a60370e51a30788fb6929
#
_cell.length_a   1.000
_cell.length_b   1.000
_cell.length_c   1.000
_cell.angle_alpha   90.00
_cell.angle_beta   90.00
_cell.angle_gamma   90.00
#
_symmetry.space_group_name_H-M   'P 1'
#
loop_
_entity.id
_entity.type
_entity.pdbx_description
1 polymer ?
#
loop_
_entity_poly.entity_id
_entity_poly.type
_entity_poly.pdbx_seq_one_letter_code
_entity_poly.pdbx_strand_id
1 'polypeptide(L)'
;MKILRFNDDKIGVIKDGDKVVDVSGVISHRELKGPQRAIEELIENFGDLRDDIAQIAAREDGASLESVRLLSPVPRPGKCLGAFLNYLDQGKTADDLPLEFFYMDPLLPGPGATIELVEIPEITEFQTEAELAFVIGKRAKNVTEEEAMDHVFGYLPLFDISVRGITRYTRFLTKGQGSHGPCGPWITTKDEIPDPHDVTVRSWVNGEPSQDFSTRHMAHKIPAQVAWLSRFVDLEPGDVIATGTYHEGRKPIKDGDLAEIEIEGMGKAGFRSKGYSPVKSPATGGAPTGPRPSPGPADAAKITRV
;
A
#
# COMPACT_ATOMS: atom_id res chain seq x y z
N MET A 1 -2.28 5.11 -18.09
CA MET A 1 -1.34 6.22 -17.78
C MET A 1 -0.65 5.96 -16.44
N LYS A 2 0.57 6.51 -16.24
CA LYS A 2 1.28 6.46 -14.96
C LYS A 2 1.26 7.86 -14.34
N ILE A 3 0.46 8.04 -13.29
CA ILE A 3 0.17 9.33 -12.66
C ILE A 3 0.98 9.44 -11.37
N LEU A 4 1.74 10.52 -11.22
CA LEU A 4 2.65 10.74 -10.10
C LEU A 4 2.48 12.14 -9.50
N ARG A 5 2.98 12.29 -8.28
CA ARG A 5 3.21 13.59 -7.66
C ARG A 5 4.71 13.82 -7.53
N PHE A 6 5.13 15.06 -7.74
CA PHE A 6 6.55 15.40 -7.73
C PHE A 6 6.84 16.85 -7.31
N ASN A 7 8.06 17.09 -6.89
CA ASN A 7 8.62 18.39 -6.49
C ASN A 7 7.71 19.14 -5.48
N ASP A 8 7.08 20.25 -5.87
CA ASP A 8 6.24 21.11 -5.05
C ASP A 8 4.76 20.72 -5.18
N ASP A 9 4.44 19.45 -4.93
CA ASP A 9 3.10 18.86 -5.02
C ASP A 9 2.45 18.90 -6.42
N LYS A 10 3.26 19.05 -7.46
CA LYS A 10 2.80 18.96 -8.84
C LYS A 10 2.29 17.58 -9.18
N ILE A 11 1.33 17.52 -10.09
CA ILE A 11 0.84 16.26 -10.68
C ILE A 11 1.45 16.11 -12.05
N GLY A 12 1.97 14.93 -12.35
CA GLY A 12 2.58 14.59 -13.62
C GLY A 12 2.15 13.25 -14.15
N VAL A 13 2.50 13.01 -15.40
CA VAL A 13 2.39 11.70 -16.04
C VAL A 13 3.74 11.29 -16.62
N ILE A 14 4.00 9.98 -16.63
CA ILE A 14 5.17 9.42 -17.30
C ILE A 14 4.94 9.38 -18.82
N LYS A 15 5.89 9.94 -19.57
CA LYS A 15 6.00 9.89 -21.01
C LYS A 15 7.27 9.11 -21.38
N ASP A 16 7.20 8.29 -22.43
CA ASP A 16 8.34 7.53 -23.00
C ASP A 16 9.14 6.68 -21.98
N GLY A 17 8.55 6.42 -20.81
CA GLY A 17 9.12 5.59 -19.74
C GLY A 17 10.04 6.32 -18.76
N ASP A 18 10.64 7.46 -19.14
CA ASP A 18 11.67 8.17 -18.35
C ASP A 18 11.46 9.69 -18.26
N LYS A 19 10.38 10.22 -18.81
CA LYS A 19 10.04 11.65 -18.76
C LYS A 19 8.84 11.91 -17.88
N VAL A 20 8.86 13.02 -17.15
CA VAL A 20 7.75 13.50 -16.33
C VAL A 20 7.20 14.76 -16.97
N VAL A 21 5.96 14.70 -17.42
CA VAL A 21 5.23 15.87 -17.94
C VAL A 21 4.31 16.41 -16.86
N ASP A 22 4.44 17.71 -16.56
CA ASP A 22 3.59 18.43 -15.61
C ASP A 22 2.19 18.61 -16.20
N VAL A 23 1.19 18.03 -15.56
CA VAL A 23 -0.23 18.15 -15.96
C VAL A 23 -1.07 18.84 -14.88
N SER A 24 -0.44 19.47 -13.89
CA SER A 24 -1.15 20.14 -12.79
C SER A 24 -2.19 21.14 -13.28
N GLY A 25 -1.96 21.74 -14.45
CA GLY A 25 -2.86 22.72 -15.06
C GLY A 25 -4.28 22.22 -15.34
N VAL A 26 -4.50 20.90 -15.47
CA VAL A 26 -5.85 20.36 -15.74
C VAL A 26 -6.82 20.54 -14.56
N ILE A 27 -6.28 20.75 -13.35
CA ILE A 27 -7.08 20.97 -12.12
C ILE A 27 -6.81 22.31 -11.44
N SER A 28 -5.92 23.16 -11.99
CA SER A 28 -5.44 24.40 -11.35
C SER A 28 -6.51 25.47 -11.13
N HIS A 29 -7.62 25.40 -11.85
CA HIS A 29 -8.75 26.33 -11.74
C HIS A 29 -9.67 26.06 -10.54
N ARG A 30 -9.40 25.00 -9.78
CA ARG A 30 -10.21 24.57 -8.64
C ARG A 30 -9.52 24.97 -7.33
N GLU A 31 -10.29 25.42 -6.36
CA GLU A 31 -9.80 25.74 -5.02
C GLU A 31 -9.50 24.45 -4.23
N LEU A 32 -8.34 23.86 -4.45
CA LEU A 32 -7.95 22.61 -3.82
C LEU A 32 -7.33 22.85 -2.45
N LYS A 33 -7.74 22.05 -1.47
CA LYS A 33 -7.22 22.11 -0.10
C LYS A 33 -6.18 21.00 0.12
N GLY A 34 -4.97 21.23 -0.43
CA GLY A 34 -3.82 20.35 -0.22
C GLY A 34 -3.67 19.23 -1.24
N PRO A 35 -2.52 18.52 -1.17
CA PRO A 35 -2.09 17.59 -2.20
C PRO A 35 -2.96 16.33 -2.34
N GLN A 36 -3.56 15.85 -1.24
CA GLN A 36 -4.48 14.71 -1.29
C GLN A 36 -5.74 15.08 -2.07
N ARG A 37 -6.32 16.24 -1.80
CA ARG A 37 -7.54 16.66 -2.52
C ARG A 37 -7.27 16.89 -4.01
N ALA A 38 -6.07 17.33 -4.37
CA ALA A 38 -5.67 17.48 -5.76
C ALA A 38 -5.67 16.16 -6.54
N ILE A 39 -5.11 15.11 -5.94
CA ILE A 39 -5.11 13.78 -6.60
C ILE A 39 -6.51 13.14 -6.60
N GLU A 40 -7.31 13.31 -5.55
CA GLU A 40 -8.70 12.86 -5.51
C GLU A 40 -9.53 13.53 -6.61
N GLU A 41 -9.40 14.86 -6.77
CA GLU A 41 -10.08 15.63 -7.80
C GLU A 41 -9.72 15.15 -9.22
N LEU A 42 -8.44 14.81 -9.46
CA LEU A 42 -8.03 14.23 -10.72
C LEU A 42 -8.68 12.85 -10.92
N ILE A 43 -8.67 12.01 -9.90
CA ILE A 43 -9.26 10.65 -9.94
C ILE A 43 -10.76 10.72 -10.22
N GLU A 44 -11.50 11.54 -9.48
CA GLU A 44 -12.96 11.71 -9.60
C GLU A 44 -13.38 12.15 -11.01
N ASN A 45 -12.56 12.99 -11.66
CA ASN A 45 -12.86 13.60 -12.96
C ASN A 45 -11.98 13.03 -14.09
N PHE A 46 -11.30 11.93 -13.85
CA PHE A 46 -10.32 11.40 -14.81
C PHE A 46 -10.90 11.12 -16.20
N GLY A 47 -12.15 10.66 -16.26
CA GLY A 47 -12.84 10.43 -17.53
C GLY A 47 -12.88 11.66 -18.43
N ASP A 48 -13.13 12.83 -17.83
CA ASP A 48 -13.21 14.12 -18.54
C ASP A 48 -11.83 14.74 -18.78
N LEU A 49 -10.86 14.45 -17.90
CA LEU A 49 -9.52 15.06 -17.95
C LEU A 49 -8.51 14.25 -18.79
N ARG A 50 -8.80 12.99 -19.06
CA ARG A 50 -7.85 12.05 -19.67
C ARG A 50 -7.32 12.53 -21.03
N ASP A 51 -8.19 13.05 -21.87
CA ASP A 51 -7.81 13.51 -23.21
C ASP A 51 -6.97 14.79 -23.15
N ASP A 52 -7.27 15.70 -22.23
CA ASP A 52 -6.47 16.91 -22.00
C ASP A 52 -5.08 16.55 -21.46
N ILE A 53 -5.01 15.62 -20.51
CA ILE A 53 -3.75 15.08 -19.99
C ILE A 53 -2.92 14.46 -21.12
N ALA A 54 -3.53 13.65 -21.97
CA ALA A 54 -2.87 13.01 -23.11
C ALA A 54 -2.34 14.05 -24.12
N GLN A 55 -3.12 15.10 -24.41
CA GLN A 55 -2.71 16.18 -25.32
C GLN A 55 -1.55 16.98 -24.76
N ILE A 56 -1.53 17.28 -23.45
CA ILE A 56 -0.42 17.96 -22.79
C ILE A 56 0.82 17.06 -22.86
N ALA A 57 0.70 15.79 -22.50
CA ALA A 57 1.80 14.83 -22.55
C ALA A 57 2.39 14.66 -23.97
N ALA A 58 1.56 14.74 -25.00
CA ALA A 58 2.03 14.65 -26.37
C ALA A 58 2.82 15.89 -26.82
N ARG A 59 2.48 17.09 -26.32
CA ARG A 59 3.08 18.38 -26.74
C ARG A 59 4.32 18.76 -25.96
N GLU A 60 4.40 18.38 -24.69
CA GLU A 60 5.49 18.77 -23.78
C GLU A 60 6.59 17.72 -23.79
N ASP A 61 7.86 18.15 -23.79
CA ASP A 61 9.01 17.25 -23.76
C ASP A 61 9.18 16.55 -22.40
N GLY A 62 8.71 17.19 -21.32
CA GLY A 62 8.87 16.70 -19.96
C GLY A 62 10.29 16.86 -19.39
N ALA A 63 10.40 16.71 -18.09
CA ALA A 63 11.66 16.64 -17.37
C ALA A 63 12.13 15.18 -17.26
N SER A 64 13.45 14.93 -17.16
CA SER A 64 13.93 13.58 -16.84
C SER A 64 13.38 13.12 -15.49
N LEU A 65 12.94 11.88 -15.40
CA LEU A 65 12.46 11.26 -14.15
C LEU A 65 13.51 11.35 -13.02
N GLU A 66 14.79 11.21 -13.37
CA GLU A 66 15.91 11.32 -12.41
C GLU A 66 16.10 12.75 -11.87
N SER A 67 15.63 13.77 -12.59
CA SER A 67 15.76 15.17 -12.19
C SER A 67 14.66 15.69 -11.29
N VAL A 68 13.63 14.89 -11.01
CA VAL A 68 12.49 15.27 -10.18
C VAL A 68 12.48 14.47 -8.87
N ARG A 69 11.99 15.12 -7.82
CA ARG A 69 11.74 14.44 -6.54
C ARG A 69 10.34 13.86 -6.56
N LEU A 70 10.25 12.54 -6.58
CA LEU A 70 8.96 11.84 -6.46
C LEU A 70 8.37 12.00 -5.07
N LEU A 71 7.06 12.10 -5.00
CA LEU A 71 6.28 12.19 -3.78
C LEU A 71 5.28 11.03 -3.73
N SER A 72 4.66 10.81 -2.57
CA SER A 72 3.56 9.84 -2.48
C SER A 72 2.48 10.16 -3.51
N PRO A 73 2.09 9.21 -4.36
CA PRO A 73 1.03 9.45 -5.33
C PRO A 73 -0.34 9.63 -4.66
N VAL A 74 -0.55 9.07 -3.46
CA VAL A 74 -1.75 9.22 -2.63
C VAL A 74 -1.32 9.47 -1.19
N PRO A 75 -0.97 10.71 -0.80
CA PRO A 75 -0.25 10.97 0.45
C PRO A 75 -1.07 10.76 1.71
N ARG A 76 -2.39 10.91 1.64
CA ARG A 76 -3.28 10.79 2.80
C ARG A 76 -4.71 10.42 2.37
N PRO A 77 -4.94 9.21 1.86
CA PRO A 77 -6.28 8.76 1.46
C PRO A 77 -7.27 8.84 2.62
N GLY A 78 -8.56 8.93 2.30
CA GLY A 78 -9.62 8.86 3.30
C GLY A 78 -9.55 7.57 4.11
N LYS A 79 -9.26 6.46 3.43
CA LYS A 79 -9.03 5.14 4.04
C LYS A 79 -7.81 4.47 3.39
N CYS A 80 -7.00 3.83 4.23
CA CYS A 80 -6.04 2.82 3.81
C CYS A 80 -6.41 1.51 4.51
N LEU A 81 -6.71 0.48 3.73
CA LEU A 81 -7.15 -0.82 4.23
C LEU A 81 -6.21 -1.89 3.72
N GLY A 82 -5.84 -2.85 4.58
CA GLY A 82 -5.01 -3.98 4.20
C GLY A 82 -5.78 -5.30 4.33
N ALA A 83 -5.71 -6.16 3.31
CA ALA A 83 -6.26 -7.50 3.35
C ALA A 83 -5.40 -8.40 4.25
N PHE A 84 -6.06 -9.14 5.14
CA PHE A 84 -5.38 -10.04 6.07
C PHE A 84 -5.25 -11.45 5.49
N LEU A 85 -4.02 -11.98 5.43
CA LEU A 85 -3.73 -13.36 5.00
C LEU A 85 -4.35 -13.74 3.64
N ASN A 86 -4.27 -12.87 2.65
CA ASN A 86 -4.97 -13.05 1.37
C ASN A 86 -4.13 -13.78 0.30
N TYR A 87 -3.13 -14.58 0.67
CA TYR A 87 -2.34 -15.33 -0.30
C TYR A 87 -2.25 -16.83 0.04
N LEU A 88 -2.31 -17.66 -1.00
CA LEU A 88 -2.25 -19.13 -0.92
C LEU A 88 -0.81 -19.58 -0.70
N ASP A 89 -0.30 -19.33 0.49
CA ASP A 89 1.00 -19.82 0.93
C ASP A 89 0.86 -21.05 1.84
N GLN A 90 1.96 -21.76 2.04
CA GLN A 90 2.04 -22.89 2.98
C GLN A 90 0.97 -23.97 2.78
N GLY A 91 0.52 -24.17 1.54
CA GLY A 91 -0.46 -25.21 1.19
C GLY A 91 -1.91 -24.91 1.56
N LYS A 92 -2.23 -23.65 1.91
CA LYS A 92 -3.60 -23.22 2.18
C LYS A 92 -4.41 -23.12 0.91
N THR A 93 -5.73 -23.24 1.06
CA THR A 93 -6.73 -22.96 0.02
C THR A 93 -7.48 -21.65 0.34
N ALA A 94 -8.26 -21.14 -0.59
CA ALA A 94 -9.06 -19.93 -0.35
C ALA A 94 -10.07 -20.13 0.78
N ASP A 95 -10.61 -21.34 0.94
CA ASP A 95 -11.56 -21.66 2.01
C ASP A 95 -10.92 -21.63 3.42
N ASP A 96 -9.59 -21.75 3.50
CA ASP A 96 -8.85 -21.66 4.75
C ASP A 96 -8.55 -20.22 5.17
N LEU A 97 -8.79 -19.25 4.28
CA LEU A 97 -8.43 -17.86 4.47
C LEU A 97 -9.68 -16.97 4.52
N PRO A 98 -9.97 -16.36 5.69
CA PRO A 98 -11.08 -15.42 5.77
C PRO A 98 -10.76 -14.16 4.95
N LEU A 99 -11.79 -13.60 4.31
CA LEU A 99 -11.66 -12.27 3.70
C LEU A 99 -11.86 -11.22 4.80
N GLU A 100 -10.78 -10.79 5.39
CA GLU A 100 -10.72 -9.82 6.47
C GLU A 100 -9.82 -8.65 6.12
N PHE A 101 -10.12 -7.48 6.69
CA PHE A 101 -9.34 -6.26 6.49
C PHE A 101 -9.04 -5.57 7.82
N PHE A 102 -7.97 -4.81 7.82
CA PHE A 102 -7.60 -3.92 8.92
C PHE A 102 -7.34 -2.51 8.40
N TYR A 103 -7.49 -1.52 9.27
CA TYR A 103 -7.09 -0.15 8.97
C TYR A 103 -5.58 0.00 9.12
N MET A 104 -4.95 0.58 8.11
CA MET A 104 -3.59 1.11 8.14
C MET A 104 -3.65 2.62 8.42
N ASP A 105 -2.57 3.19 8.96
CA ASP A 105 -2.48 4.65 9.05
C ASP A 105 -2.54 5.22 7.63
N PRO A 106 -3.41 6.22 7.36
CA PRO A 106 -3.54 6.78 6.02
C PRO A 106 -2.38 7.69 5.62
N LEU A 107 -1.40 7.93 6.47
CA LEU A 107 -0.17 8.61 6.07
C LEU A 107 0.70 7.67 5.25
N LEU A 108 0.67 7.82 3.92
CA LEU A 108 1.41 6.98 2.99
C LEU A 108 2.65 7.72 2.48
N PRO A 109 3.86 7.44 2.99
CA PRO A 109 5.09 8.03 2.50
C PRO A 109 5.37 7.67 1.04
N GLY A 110 5.92 8.62 0.28
CA GLY A 110 6.34 8.39 -1.11
C GLY A 110 7.79 7.95 -1.25
N PRO A 111 8.26 7.73 -2.49
CA PRO A 111 9.64 7.34 -2.77
C PRO A 111 10.66 8.30 -2.13
N GLY A 112 11.71 7.74 -1.53
CA GLY A 112 12.74 8.50 -0.82
C GLY A 112 12.35 9.02 0.56
N ALA A 113 11.10 8.83 0.99
CA ALA A 113 10.69 9.12 2.36
C ALA A 113 11.25 8.07 3.34
N THR A 114 11.23 8.42 4.62
CA THR A 114 11.71 7.57 5.70
C THR A 114 10.57 6.77 6.32
N ILE A 115 10.79 5.46 6.49
CA ILE A 115 9.97 4.60 7.34
C ILE A 115 10.47 4.78 8.78
N GLU A 116 9.63 5.34 9.63
CA GLU A 116 9.98 5.55 11.04
C GLU A 116 9.69 4.29 11.85
N LEU A 117 10.74 3.69 12.39
CA LEU A 117 10.68 2.48 13.22
C LEU A 117 10.76 2.87 14.69
N VAL A 118 9.65 2.73 15.41
CA VAL A 118 9.61 3.12 16.85
C VAL A 118 10.44 2.17 17.70
N GLU A 119 11.14 2.73 18.68
CA GLU A 119 11.96 1.97 19.64
C GLU A 119 11.17 1.77 20.94
N ILE A 120 10.55 0.60 21.08
CA ILE A 120 9.96 0.15 22.35
C ILE A 120 10.43 -1.26 22.68
N PRO A 121 10.64 -1.59 23.98
CA PRO A 121 11.28 -2.85 24.40
C PRO A 121 10.55 -4.12 23.94
N GLU A 122 9.25 -4.04 23.76
CA GLU A 122 8.40 -5.16 23.34
C GLU A 122 8.55 -5.51 21.86
N ILE A 123 9.02 -4.58 21.03
CA ILE A 123 9.20 -4.81 19.61
C ILE A 123 10.46 -5.67 19.40
N THR A 124 10.26 -6.79 18.72
CA THR A 124 11.35 -7.72 18.39
C THR A 124 11.82 -7.57 16.95
N GLU A 125 10.97 -7.07 16.05
CA GLU A 125 11.28 -7.00 14.63
C GLU A 125 10.28 -6.12 13.88
N PHE A 126 10.75 -5.47 12.81
CA PHE A 126 9.94 -4.90 11.74
C PHE A 126 10.17 -5.69 10.47
N GLN A 127 9.12 -6.11 9.77
CA GLN A 127 9.19 -6.86 8.52
C GLN A 127 8.58 -6.07 7.37
N THR A 128 9.20 -6.17 6.19
CA THR A 128 8.61 -5.70 4.94
C THR A 128 7.60 -6.74 4.44
N GLU A 129 6.43 -6.29 4.04
CA GLU A 129 5.43 -7.07 3.32
C GLU A 129 5.11 -6.30 2.03
N ALA A 130 5.64 -6.80 0.90
CA ALA A 130 5.44 -6.20 -0.42
C ALA A 130 4.04 -6.55 -0.93
N GLU A 131 3.27 -5.55 -1.35
CA GLU A 131 1.87 -5.71 -1.74
C GLU A 131 1.53 -4.94 -3.02
N LEU A 132 0.71 -5.56 -3.85
CA LEU A 132 -0.10 -4.82 -4.81
C LEU A 132 -1.15 -4.04 -4.02
N ALA A 133 -1.30 -2.75 -4.29
CA ALA A 133 -2.43 -1.98 -3.79
C ALA A 133 -3.24 -1.43 -4.96
N PHE A 134 -4.54 -1.28 -4.77
CA PHE A 134 -5.42 -0.63 -5.74
C PHE A 134 -6.05 0.63 -5.15
N VAL A 135 -6.31 1.60 -6.02
CA VAL A 135 -6.90 2.90 -5.70
C VAL A 135 -8.34 2.92 -6.20
N ILE A 136 -9.27 3.34 -5.36
CA ILE A 136 -10.67 3.52 -5.74
C ILE A 136 -10.80 4.75 -6.63
N GLY A 137 -11.54 4.60 -7.73
CA GLY A 137 -11.79 5.67 -8.70
C GLY A 137 -13.21 6.22 -8.68
N LYS A 138 -14.16 5.38 -8.24
CA LYS A 138 -15.56 5.72 -8.17
C LYS A 138 -16.13 5.18 -6.87
N ARG A 139 -16.96 5.96 -6.19
CA ARG A 139 -17.60 5.54 -4.95
C ARG A 139 -18.25 4.17 -5.09
N ALA A 140 -17.92 3.25 -4.18
CA ALA A 140 -18.48 1.91 -4.13
C ALA A 140 -19.23 1.68 -2.81
N LYS A 141 -20.50 1.30 -2.93
CA LYS A 141 -21.37 0.94 -1.81
C LYS A 141 -22.29 -0.19 -2.22
N ASN A 142 -22.20 -1.33 -1.53
CA ASN A 142 -22.96 -2.54 -1.83
C ASN A 142 -22.88 -2.98 -3.29
N VAL A 143 -21.68 -2.90 -3.88
CA VAL A 143 -21.45 -3.32 -5.26
C VAL A 143 -21.24 -4.83 -5.35
N THR A 144 -21.59 -5.41 -6.51
CA THR A 144 -21.33 -6.83 -6.79
C THR A 144 -19.88 -7.05 -7.25
N GLU A 145 -19.44 -8.31 -7.33
CA GLU A 145 -18.11 -8.63 -7.87
C GLU A 145 -18.02 -8.27 -9.37
N GLU A 146 -19.11 -8.40 -10.10
CA GLU A 146 -19.17 -8.06 -11.53
C GLU A 146 -18.98 -6.57 -11.77
N GLU A 147 -19.47 -5.72 -10.87
CA GLU A 147 -19.36 -4.26 -10.94
C GLU A 147 -18.03 -3.74 -10.36
N ALA A 148 -17.38 -4.54 -9.52
CA ALA A 148 -16.27 -4.10 -8.66
C ALA A 148 -15.13 -3.41 -9.40
N MET A 149 -14.73 -3.95 -10.57
CA MET A 149 -13.62 -3.40 -11.35
C MET A 149 -13.92 -2.04 -11.99
N ASP A 150 -15.19 -1.66 -12.13
CA ASP A 150 -15.58 -0.33 -12.59
C ASP A 150 -15.25 0.75 -11.55
N HIS A 151 -15.12 0.36 -10.29
CA HIS A 151 -14.80 1.24 -9.18
C HIS A 151 -13.29 1.38 -8.93
N VAL A 152 -12.44 0.58 -9.58
CA VAL A 152 -10.99 0.66 -9.46
C VAL A 152 -10.43 1.68 -10.45
N PHE A 153 -9.59 2.59 -9.96
CA PHE A 153 -8.89 3.59 -10.77
C PHE A 153 -7.58 3.04 -11.36
N GLY A 154 -6.79 2.41 -10.51
CA GLY A 154 -5.47 1.91 -10.87
C GLY A 154 -4.77 1.24 -9.72
N TYR A 155 -3.49 0.97 -9.89
CA TYR A 155 -2.68 0.15 -9.01
C TYR A 155 -1.37 0.85 -8.67
N LEU A 156 -0.80 0.49 -7.53
CA LEU A 156 0.52 0.96 -7.10
C LEU A 156 1.22 -0.06 -6.19
N PRO A 157 2.55 -0.08 -6.17
CA PRO A 157 3.33 -0.79 -5.16
C PRO A 157 3.17 -0.15 -3.77
N LEU A 158 3.00 -0.97 -2.75
CA LEU A 158 2.91 -0.55 -1.35
C LEU A 158 3.64 -1.56 -0.46
N PHE A 159 4.35 -1.09 0.56
CA PHE A 159 4.77 -1.93 1.67
C PHE A 159 3.79 -1.82 2.84
N ASP A 160 3.38 -2.95 3.39
CA ASP A 160 2.79 -3.04 4.73
C ASP A 160 3.89 -3.40 5.73
N ILE A 161 4.43 -2.39 6.41
CA ILE A 161 5.48 -2.61 7.41
C ILE A 161 4.87 -3.17 8.68
N SER A 162 5.21 -4.40 8.97
CA SER A 162 4.62 -5.19 10.04
C SER A 162 5.49 -5.24 11.28
N VAL A 163 4.93 -4.91 12.44
CA VAL A 163 5.61 -4.99 13.73
C VAL A 163 5.42 -6.35 14.37
N ARG A 164 6.48 -6.89 14.98
CA ARG A 164 6.48 -8.13 15.75
C ARG A 164 6.87 -7.89 17.21
N GLY A 165 6.47 -8.80 18.09
CA GLY A 165 6.77 -8.76 19.53
C GLY A 165 5.66 -8.16 20.39
N ILE A 166 4.85 -7.25 19.86
CA ILE A 166 3.73 -6.64 20.58
C ILE A 166 2.43 -7.44 20.43
N THR A 167 1.43 -7.09 21.23
CA THR A 167 0.12 -7.76 21.22
C THR A 167 -0.54 -7.75 19.86
N ARG A 168 -1.26 -8.82 19.54
CA ARG A 168 -2.03 -8.99 18.30
C ARG A 168 -3.55 -9.01 18.52
N TYR A 169 -4.04 -8.58 19.67
CA TYR A 169 -5.50 -8.51 19.92
C TYR A 169 -6.22 -7.57 18.94
N THR A 170 -5.54 -6.51 18.53
CA THR A 170 -5.97 -5.67 17.42
C THR A 170 -4.82 -5.50 16.42
N ARG A 171 -5.10 -5.17 15.17
CA ARG A 171 -4.08 -4.88 14.16
C ARG A 171 -3.50 -3.47 14.30
N PHE A 172 -4.11 -2.61 15.09
CA PHE A 172 -3.71 -1.22 15.22
C PHE A 172 -2.22 -1.05 15.56
N LEU A 173 -1.73 -1.73 16.58
CA LEU A 173 -0.31 -1.61 16.98
C LEU A 173 0.67 -2.27 16.00
N THR A 174 0.23 -3.31 15.30
CA THR A 174 1.11 -4.06 14.40
C THR A 174 1.13 -3.55 12.97
N LYS A 175 0.12 -2.78 12.56
CA LYS A 175 -0.13 -2.38 11.17
C LYS A 175 -0.54 -0.90 11.00
N GLY A 176 -1.02 -0.25 12.05
CA GLY A 176 -1.57 1.11 12.00
C GLY A 176 -0.60 2.19 12.43
N GLN A 177 0.72 1.97 12.37
CA GLN A 177 1.69 3.01 12.72
C GLN A 177 1.94 3.94 11.53
N GLY A 178 2.09 5.23 11.81
CA GLY A 178 2.43 6.23 10.80
C GLY A 178 3.70 5.85 10.03
N SER A 179 3.76 6.19 8.75
CA SER A 179 4.83 5.83 7.80
C SER A 179 4.98 4.35 7.44
N HIS A 180 4.16 3.44 7.97
CA HIS A 180 4.27 2.00 7.72
C HIS A 180 3.56 1.53 6.44
N GLY A 181 2.90 2.43 5.70
CA GLY A 181 2.33 2.19 4.37
C GLY A 181 3.08 2.93 3.25
N PRO A 182 4.43 2.86 3.13
CA PRO A 182 5.13 3.58 2.06
C PRO A 182 4.75 3.03 0.69
N CYS A 183 4.47 3.94 -0.28
CA CYS A 183 3.92 3.55 -1.57
C CYS A 183 4.47 4.38 -2.73
N GLY A 184 4.26 3.90 -3.95
CA GLY A 184 4.70 4.54 -5.19
C GLY A 184 5.53 3.61 -6.08
N PRO A 185 6.09 4.11 -7.18
CA PRO A 185 6.40 5.52 -7.47
C PRO A 185 5.23 6.34 -8.01
N TRP A 186 4.21 5.71 -8.56
CA TRP A 186 3.04 6.34 -9.19
C TRP A 186 1.81 5.43 -9.10
N ILE A 187 0.64 5.96 -9.49
CA ILE A 187 -0.53 5.16 -9.78
C ILE A 187 -0.49 4.79 -11.26
N THR A 188 -0.51 3.50 -11.57
CA THR A 188 -0.70 3.00 -12.93
C THR A 188 -2.19 2.77 -13.15
N THR A 189 -2.82 3.50 -14.09
CA THR A 189 -4.25 3.35 -14.36
C THR A 189 -4.58 1.93 -14.82
N LYS A 190 -5.80 1.46 -14.51
CA LYS A 190 -6.20 0.05 -14.71
C LYS A 190 -6.09 -0.44 -16.15
N ASP A 191 -6.22 0.46 -17.13
CA ASP A 191 -6.09 0.13 -18.55
C ASP A 191 -4.64 -0.20 -18.99
N GLU A 192 -3.63 0.17 -18.19
CA GLU A 192 -2.23 -0.17 -18.44
C GLU A 192 -1.84 -1.57 -17.92
N ILE A 193 -2.68 -2.16 -17.06
CA ILE A 193 -2.45 -3.47 -16.44
C ILE A 193 -3.56 -4.42 -16.89
N PRO A 194 -3.31 -5.26 -17.88
CA PRO A 194 -4.34 -6.14 -18.46
C PRO A 194 -4.95 -7.10 -17.45
N ASP A 195 -4.11 -7.67 -16.58
CA ASP A 195 -4.57 -8.55 -15.49
C ASP A 195 -3.79 -8.26 -14.19
N PRO A 196 -4.39 -7.55 -13.22
CA PRO A 196 -3.75 -7.30 -11.94
C PRO A 196 -3.60 -8.55 -11.07
N HIS A 197 -4.23 -9.65 -11.46
CA HIS A 197 -4.17 -10.92 -10.74
C HIS A 197 -3.10 -11.88 -11.30
N ASP A 198 -2.27 -11.41 -12.23
CA ASP A 198 -1.12 -12.13 -12.75
C ASP A 198 0.06 -11.20 -13.06
N VAL A 199 0.48 -10.43 -12.08
CA VAL A 199 1.69 -9.60 -12.14
C VAL A 199 2.71 -10.08 -11.12
N THR A 200 3.99 -9.86 -11.43
CA THR A 200 5.09 -10.21 -10.53
C THR A 200 5.33 -9.08 -9.52
N VAL A 201 5.47 -9.46 -8.24
CA VAL A 201 5.84 -8.57 -7.13
C VAL A 201 7.22 -8.99 -6.64
N ARG A 202 8.16 -8.04 -6.61
CA ARG A 202 9.53 -8.24 -6.10
C ARG A 202 9.88 -7.22 -5.04
N SER A 203 10.68 -7.63 -4.08
CA SER A 203 11.23 -6.71 -3.08
C SER A 203 12.66 -7.05 -2.72
N TRP A 204 13.37 -6.06 -2.20
CA TRP A 204 14.76 -6.18 -1.75
C TRP A 204 14.95 -5.42 -0.44
N VAL A 205 15.92 -5.86 0.34
CA VAL A 205 16.44 -5.11 1.49
C VAL A 205 17.95 -4.95 1.30
N ASN A 206 18.43 -3.72 1.20
CA ASN A 206 19.85 -3.39 0.92
C ASN A 206 20.38 -4.05 -0.36
N GLY A 207 19.56 -4.14 -1.40
CA GLY A 207 19.90 -4.80 -2.66
C GLY A 207 19.81 -6.33 -2.64
N GLU A 208 19.62 -6.94 -1.46
CA GLU A 208 19.45 -8.39 -1.35
C GLU A 208 17.98 -8.78 -1.62
N PRO A 209 17.72 -9.75 -2.50
CA PRO A 209 16.37 -10.21 -2.78
C PRO A 209 15.63 -10.62 -1.50
N SER A 210 14.37 -10.20 -1.39
CA SER A 210 13.46 -10.54 -0.30
C SER A 210 12.32 -11.38 -0.84
N GLN A 211 11.24 -10.78 -1.31
CA GLN A 211 10.09 -11.49 -1.87
C GLN A 211 10.13 -11.49 -3.40
N ASP A 212 9.70 -12.60 -4.01
CA ASP A 212 9.47 -12.75 -5.47
C ASP A 212 8.27 -13.68 -5.65
N PHE A 213 7.11 -13.13 -6.02
CA PHE A 213 5.87 -13.88 -6.16
C PHE A 213 4.94 -13.26 -7.19
N SER A 214 3.91 -14.02 -7.61
CA SER A 214 2.85 -13.50 -8.47
C SER A 214 1.55 -13.28 -7.71
N THR A 215 0.81 -12.23 -8.07
CA THR A 215 -0.55 -11.96 -7.59
C THR A 215 -1.56 -13.05 -7.99
N ARG A 216 -1.18 -14.01 -8.85
CA ARG A 216 -2.01 -15.20 -9.15
C ARG A 216 -2.33 -16.01 -7.91
N HIS A 217 -1.45 -15.98 -6.91
CA HIS A 217 -1.61 -16.67 -5.62
C HIS A 217 -2.53 -15.96 -4.62
N MET A 218 -3.10 -14.80 -5.01
CA MET A 218 -4.09 -14.11 -4.21
C MET A 218 -5.35 -14.99 -4.05
N ALA A 219 -5.75 -15.26 -2.81
CA ALA A 219 -6.89 -16.12 -2.48
C ALA A 219 -8.22 -15.46 -2.91
N HIS A 220 -8.44 -14.24 -2.44
CA HIS A 220 -9.61 -13.44 -2.79
C HIS A 220 -9.19 -12.33 -3.73
N LYS A 221 -9.63 -12.40 -4.97
CA LYS A 221 -9.28 -11.45 -6.03
C LYS A 221 -9.88 -10.05 -5.78
N ILE A 222 -9.39 -9.02 -6.45
CA ILE A 222 -9.82 -7.63 -6.25
C ILE A 222 -11.35 -7.47 -6.33
N PRO A 223 -12.08 -8.08 -7.27
CA PRO A 223 -13.54 -8.00 -7.30
C PRO A 223 -14.20 -8.43 -5.98
N ALA A 224 -13.80 -9.57 -5.43
CA ALA A 224 -14.32 -10.06 -4.17
C ALA A 224 -13.98 -9.10 -2.99
N GLN A 225 -12.78 -8.52 -2.98
CA GLN A 225 -12.36 -7.56 -1.97
C GLN A 225 -13.21 -6.29 -2.00
N VAL A 226 -13.43 -5.69 -3.18
CA VAL A 226 -14.25 -4.48 -3.34
C VAL A 226 -15.71 -4.78 -2.97
N ALA A 227 -16.27 -5.87 -3.49
CA ALA A 227 -17.65 -6.27 -3.19
C ALA A 227 -17.85 -6.48 -1.70
N TRP A 228 -16.92 -7.18 -1.05
CA TRP A 228 -17.00 -7.44 0.40
C TRP A 228 -16.87 -6.14 1.21
N LEU A 229 -15.84 -5.34 0.97
CA LEU A 229 -15.59 -4.08 1.70
C LEU A 229 -16.75 -3.09 1.57
N SER A 230 -17.30 -2.92 0.36
CA SER A 230 -18.37 -1.97 0.07
C SER A 230 -19.68 -2.24 0.81
N ARG A 231 -19.83 -3.44 1.41
CA ARG A 231 -20.96 -3.80 2.27
C ARG A 231 -20.85 -3.22 3.68
N PHE A 232 -19.63 -2.94 4.13
CA PHE A 232 -19.34 -2.48 5.50
C PHE A 232 -18.92 -1.02 5.56
N VAL A 233 -18.20 -0.55 4.54
CA VAL A 233 -17.73 0.83 4.46
C VAL A 233 -17.98 1.39 3.07
N ASP A 234 -18.34 2.67 2.98
CA ASP A 234 -18.39 3.37 1.71
C ASP A 234 -16.95 3.59 1.25
N LEU A 235 -16.57 3.05 0.09
CA LEU A 235 -15.28 3.31 -0.52
C LEU A 235 -15.39 4.56 -1.40
N GLU A 236 -14.47 5.49 -1.22
CA GLU A 236 -14.50 6.79 -1.93
C GLU A 236 -13.29 6.92 -2.88
N PRO A 237 -13.38 7.75 -3.92
CA PRO A 237 -12.25 8.02 -4.81
C PRO A 237 -10.99 8.42 -4.03
N GLY A 238 -9.87 7.78 -4.36
CA GLY A 238 -8.61 7.99 -3.67
C GLY A 238 -8.36 7.08 -2.46
N ASP A 239 -9.35 6.31 -1.97
CA ASP A 239 -9.11 5.27 -0.97
C ASP A 239 -8.16 4.21 -1.53
N VAL A 240 -7.27 3.68 -0.67
CA VAL A 240 -6.24 2.71 -1.03
C VAL A 240 -6.50 1.39 -0.32
N ILE A 241 -6.47 0.31 -1.06
CA ILE A 241 -6.61 -1.04 -0.53
C ILE A 241 -5.38 -1.88 -0.91
N ALA A 242 -4.62 -2.32 0.07
CA ALA A 242 -3.51 -3.25 -0.06
C ALA A 242 -4.05 -4.69 -0.04
N THR A 243 -3.60 -5.52 -0.98
CA THR A 243 -4.23 -6.82 -1.28
C THR A 243 -3.69 -7.99 -0.47
N GLY A 244 -2.79 -7.73 0.47
CA GLY A 244 -2.03 -8.75 1.19
C GLY A 244 -0.73 -9.10 0.47
N THR A 245 0.09 -9.91 1.13
CA THR A 245 1.40 -10.36 0.65
C THR A 245 1.55 -11.87 0.70
N TYR A 246 2.43 -12.42 -0.15
CA TYR A 246 2.94 -13.78 -0.01
C TYR A 246 4.01 -13.82 1.08
N HIS A 247 3.88 -14.68 2.08
CA HIS A 247 4.71 -14.58 3.30
C HIS A 247 6.15 -15.05 3.15
N GLU A 248 6.45 -15.89 2.17
CA GLU A 248 7.80 -16.38 1.95
C GLU A 248 8.75 -15.28 1.51
N GLY A 249 9.98 -15.30 1.99
CA GLY A 249 11.04 -14.36 1.61
C GLY A 249 11.02 -13.01 2.33
N ARG A 250 10.01 -12.71 3.18
CA ARG A 250 9.99 -11.47 3.96
C ARG A 250 11.26 -11.30 4.78
N LYS A 251 11.82 -10.10 4.76
CA LYS A 251 13.03 -9.76 5.53
C LYS A 251 12.74 -8.72 6.59
N PRO A 252 13.43 -8.78 7.74
CA PRO A 252 13.41 -7.71 8.72
C PRO A 252 14.13 -6.48 8.20
N ILE A 253 13.72 -5.30 8.70
CA ILE A 253 14.41 -4.03 8.51
C ILE A 253 14.72 -3.38 9.85
N LYS A 254 15.76 -2.56 9.87
CA LYS A 254 16.27 -1.79 11.02
C LYS A 254 16.77 -0.42 10.56
N ASP A 255 17.24 0.37 11.50
CA ASP A 255 17.84 1.69 11.22
C ASP A 255 18.85 1.65 10.05
N GLY A 256 18.68 2.57 9.10
CA GLY A 256 19.56 2.75 7.94
C GLY A 256 19.30 1.82 6.76
N ASP A 257 18.47 0.79 6.89
CA ASP A 257 18.18 -0.14 5.78
C ASP A 257 17.40 0.56 4.65
N LEU A 258 17.61 0.09 3.42
CA LEU A 258 16.87 0.47 2.23
C LEU A 258 15.94 -0.70 1.82
N ALA A 259 14.64 -0.50 1.93
CA ALA A 259 13.63 -1.42 1.40
C ALA A 259 13.19 -0.95 0.01
N GLU A 260 13.17 -1.84 -0.96
CA GLU A 260 12.75 -1.56 -2.34
C GLU A 260 11.66 -2.52 -2.77
N ILE A 261 10.68 -2.02 -3.51
CA ILE A 261 9.58 -2.79 -4.09
C ILE A 261 9.45 -2.47 -5.58
N GLU A 262 9.18 -3.49 -6.37
CA GLU A 262 8.85 -3.39 -7.79
C GLU A 262 7.67 -4.29 -8.11
N ILE A 263 6.71 -3.76 -8.85
CA ILE A 263 5.62 -4.55 -9.41
C ILE A 263 5.64 -4.37 -10.92
N GLU A 264 5.52 -5.47 -11.62
CA GLU A 264 5.51 -5.53 -13.08
C GLU A 264 4.51 -4.52 -13.67
N GLY A 265 5.00 -3.66 -14.59
CA GLY A 265 4.22 -2.59 -15.20
C GLY A 265 4.00 -1.34 -14.33
N MET A 266 4.29 -1.39 -13.02
CA MET A 266 3.97 -0.32 -12.07
C MET A 266 5.19 0.46 -11.55
N GLY A 267 6.40 0.02 -11.91
CA GLY A 267 7.65 0.68 -11.54
C GLY A 267 8.22 0.21 -10.20
N LYS A 268 9.35 0.82 -9.84
CA LYS A 268 10.14 0.51 -8.64
C LYS A 268 10.23 1.72 -7.72
N ALA A 269 10.10 1.49 -6.42
CA ALA A 269 10.24 2.52 -5.38
C ALA A 269 11.16 2.02 -4.24
N GLY A 270 11.90 2.95 -3.63
CA GLY A 270 12.78 2.67 -2.50
C GLY A 270 12.49 3.59 -1.32
N PHE A 271 12.62 3.05 -0.11
CA PHE A 271 12.32 3.72 1.15
C PHE A 271 13.39 3.38 2.19
N ARG A 272 13.94 4.40 2.85
CA ARG A 272 14.90 4.18 3.93
C ARG A 272 14.19 4.06 5.27
N SER A 273 14.68 3.16 6.12
CA SER A 273 14.21 3.05 7.50
C SER A 273 15.10 3.80 8.46
N LYS A 274 14.50 4.29 9.58
CA LYS A 274 15.19 5.00 10.64
C LYS A 274 14.57 4.67 12.00
N GLY A 275 15.42 4.51 13.01
CA GLY A 275 15.03 4.30 14.41
C GLY A 275 15.47 2.93 14.90
N TYR A 276 14.56 1.97 15.03
CA TYR A 276 14.79 0.68 15.63
C TYR A 276 16.08 -0.01 15.16
N SER A 277 16.91 -0.33 16.13
CA SER A 277 18.07 -1.20 15.96
C SER A 277 17.99 -2.34 16.97
N PRO A 278 17.93 -3.61 16.51
CA PRO A 278 17.85 -4.72 17.45
C PRO A 278 19.08 -4.71 18.36
N VAL A 279 18.87 -4.51 19.65
CA VAL A 279 19.92 -4.69 20.65
C VAL A 279 20.36 -6.15 20.53
N LYS A 280 21.66 -6.40 20.36
CA LYS A 280 22.20 -7.75 20.50
C LYS A 280 21.97 -8.17 21.96
N SER A 281 20.80 -8.76 22.25
CA SER A 281 20.56 -9.40 23.52
C SER A 281 21.62 -10.50 23.68
N PRO A 282 22.31 -10.57 24.83
CA PRO A 282 23.04 -11.77 25.18
C PRO A 282 22.02 -12.91 25.13
N ALA A 283 22.39 -14.00 24.49
CA ALA A 283 21.55 -15.18 24.24
C ALA A 283 20.89 -15.63 25.57
N THR A 284 19.69 -15.18 25.84
CA THR A 284 18.86 -15.68 26.93
C THR A 284 17.75 -16.51 26.30
N GLY A 285 17.65 -17.73 26.77
CA GLY A 285 16.88 -18.83 26.27
C GLY A 285 15.50 -18.52 25.70
N GLY A 286 15.14 -19.26 24.68
CA GLY A 286 13.99 -19.09 23.84
C GLY A 286 12.68 -18.75 24.54
N ALA A 287 11.97 -17.80 23.97
CA ALA A 287 10.59 -17.52 24.34
C ALA A 287 9.73 -18.78 24.14
N PRO A 288 8.77 -19.05 25.02
CA PRO A 288 7.94 -20.25 24.91
C PRO A 288 7.12 -20.22 23.61
N THR A 289 7.38 -21.17 22.72
CA THR A 289 6.66 -21.40 21.46
C THR A 289 5.40 -22.26 21.69
N GLY A 290 4.54 -21.88 22.63
CA GLY A 290 3.26 -22.54 22.84
C GLY A 290 2.08 -21.62 22.52
N PRO A 291 0.93 -22.16 22.03
CA PRO A 291 -0.28 -21.37 21.93
C PRO A 291 -0.64 -20.85 23.35
N ARG A 292 -0.83 -19.52 23.48
CA ARG A 292 -1.32 -18.97 24.75
C ARG A 292 -2.69 -19.59 25.05
N PRO A 293 -2.95 -20.02 26.28
CA PRO A 293 -4.29 -20.47 26.67
C PRO A 293 -5.28 -19.34 26.40
N SER A 294 -6.44 -19.69 25.82
CA SER A 294 -7.57 -18.78 25.72
C SER A 294 -7.87 -18.21 27.10
N PRO A 295 -8.18 -16.90 27.25
CA PRO A 295 -8.58 -16.35 28.53
C PRO A 295 -9.81 -17.13 29.04
N GLY A 296 -9.71 -17.65 30.25
CA GLY A 296 -10.80 -18.39 30.89
C GLY A 296 -12.02 -17.48 31.13
N PRO A 297 -13.20 -18.04 31.38
CA PRO A 297 -14.44 -17.29 31.58
C PRO A 297 -14.39 -16.23 32.71
N ALA A 298 -13.44 -16.34 33.62
CA ALA A 298 -13.23 -15.40 34.71
C ALA A 298 -12.60 -14.06 34.29
N ASP A 299 -11.87 -14.03 33.17
CA ASP A 299 -11.21 -12.80 32.69
C ASP A 299 -12.14 -11.94 31.83
N ALA A 300 -13.16 -12.51 31.23
CA ALA A 300 -14.19 -11.79 30.49
C ALA A 300 -15.08 -10.90 31.40
N ALA A 301 -15.22 -11.25 32.67
CA ALA A 301 -16.08 -10.50 33.61
C ALA A 301 -15.44 -9.19 34.12
N LYS A 302 -14.13 -8.96 33.89
CA LYS A 302 -13.44 -7.74 34.34
C LYS A 302 -13.47 -6.59 33.34
N ILE A 303 -13.93 -6.82 32.11
CA ILE A 303 -13.91 -5.81 31.04
C ILE A 303 -15.22 -4.99 30.98
N THR A 304 -16.24 -5.31 31.79
CA THR A 304 -17.58 -4.69 31.71
C THR A 304 -17.79 -3.50 32.63
N ARG A 305 -16.76 -2.85 33.18
CA ARG A 305 -16.91 -1.65 33.99
C ARG A 305 -15.78 -0.64 33.74
N VAL A 306 -15.90 0.15 32.71
CA VAL A 306 -15.47 1.55 32.64
C VAL A 306 -16.54 2.30 31.85
#